data_080f9b9fe24c8506a8f5940b78be50a5
#
_entry.id   080f9b9fe24c8506a8f5940b78be50a5
#
_cell.length_a   1.000
_cell.length_b   1.000
_cell.length_c   1.000
_cell.angle_alpha   90.00
_cell.angle_beta   90.00
_cell.angle_gamma   90.00
#
_symmetry.space_group_name_H-M   'P 1'
#
loop_
_entity.id
_entity.type
_entity.pdbx_description
1 polymer ?
#
loop_
_entity_poly.entity_id
_entity_poly.type
_entity_poly.pdbx_seq_one_letter_code
_entity_poly.pdbx_strand_id
1 'polypeptide(L)'
;MNIKTRIITTSCVIVLLLNNLSMLAQTQNTNLNFGNPTTEEMKMTSCSLEPNAPAVVLCRLDDVNYEIRDGGFCVVYEIKERIKILKPEGKDYANVSISYVDFQGNLMKSEKINGLKAVAFNMADGKIVKTKMDDKLVFRERLDKEDMLMKFTIPQVKVGTVIEYQYKIVSPL
;
A
#
# COMPACT_ATOMS: atom_id res chain seq x y z
N MET A 1 -63.49 -21.10 -4.63
CA MET A 1 -62.01 -21.05 -4.64
C MET A 1 -61.57 -19.78 -3.90
N ASN A 2 -61.00 -19.95 -2.76
CA ASN A 2 -60.90 -18.93 -1.70
C ASN A 2 -59.80 -17.87 -2.02
N ILE A 3 -60.21 -16.61 -2.14
CA ILE A 3 -59.34 -15.46 -2.40
C ILE A 3 -58.20 -15.34 -1.32
N LYS A 4 -58.44 -15.79 -0.11
CA LYS A 4 -57.44 -15.77 1.01
C LYS A 4 -56.22 -16.66 0.72
N THR A 5 -56.36 -17.74 -0.01
CA THR A 5 -55.23 -18.67 -0.32
C THR A 5 -54.30 -18.11 -1.38
N ARG A 6 -54.78 -17.24 -2.29
CA ARG A 6 -53.93 -16.61 -3.33
C ARG A 6 -53.04 -15.49 -2.80
N ILE A 7 -53.49 -14.76 -1.78
CA ILE A 7 -52.73 -13.64 -1.18
C ILE A 7 -51.56 -14.19 -0.39
N ILE A 8 -51.71 -15.32 0.32
CA ILE A 8 -50.66 -15.91 1.13
C ILE A 8 -49.50 -16.47 0.26
N THR A 9 -49.84 -17.09 -0.87
CA THR A 9 -48.83 -17.66 -1.80
C THR A 9 -48.01 -16.58 -2.50
N THR A 10 -48.63 -15.45 -2.87
CA THR A 10 -47.95 -14.33 -3.54
C THR A 10 -47.00 -13.60 -2.55
N SER A 11 -47.42 -13.43 -1.32
CA SER A 11 -46.58 -12.80 -0.26
C SER A 11 -45.35 -13.64 0.10
N CYS A 12 -45.50 -14.99 0.13
CA CYS A 12 -44.37 -15.89 0.44
C CYS A 12 -43.32 -15.90 -0.70
N VAL A 13 -43.73 -15.78 -1.94
CA VAL A 13 -42.80 -15.76 -3.09
C VAL A 13 -42.00 -14.46 -3.13
N ILE A 14 -42.62 -13.32 -2.78
CA ILE A 14 -41.91 -12.02 -2.71
C ILE A 14 -40.87 -12.01 -1.59
N VAL A 15 -41.15 -12.59 -0.43
CA VAL A 15 -40.19 -12.71 0.68
C VAL A 15 -39.01 -13.63 0.33
N LEU A 16 -39.23 -14.69 -0.43
CA LEU A 16 -38.18 -15.61 -0.90
C LEU A 16 -37.29 -14.98 -1.99
N LEU A 17 -37.81 -14.04 -2.80
CA LEU A 17 -37.01 -13.33 -3.79
C LEU A 17 -36.11 -12.23 -3.18
N LEU A 18 -36.47 -11.68 -2.02
CA LEU A 18 -35.68 -10.65 -1.34
C LEU A 18 -34.47 -11.23 -0.56
N ASN A 19 -34.46 -12.53 -0.29
CA ASN A 19 -33.34 -13.17 0.42
C ASN A 19 -32.15 -13.54 -0.47
N ASN A 20 -32.24 -13.37 -1.80
CA ASN A 20 -31.15 -13.65 -2.73
C ASN A 20 -30.28 -12.41 -3.08
N LEU A 21 -30.54 -11.25 -2.46
CA LEU A 21 -29.58 -10.14 -2.43
C LEU A 21 -28.57 -10.36 -1.28
N SER A 22 -28.10 -11.59 -1.12
CA SER A 22 -26.95 -11.86 -0.26
C SER A 22 -25.74 -11.20 -0.90
N MET A 23 -25.40 -10.04 -0.40
CA MET A 23 -24.07 -9.50 -0.26
C MET A 23 -22.98 -10.40 -0.84
N LEU A 24 -22.58 -10.12 -2.05
CA LEU A 24 -21.20 -10.31 -2.46
C LEU A 24 -20.37 -9.23 -1.76
N ALA A 25 -20.26 -9.31 -0.43
CA ALA A 25 -19.15 -8.73 0.28
C ALA A 25 -17.93 -9.51 -0.21
N GLN A 26 -17.36 -9.09 -1.32
CA GLN A 26 -16.02 -9.50 -1.70
C GLN A 26 -15.13 -9.03 -0.58
N THR A 27 -14.75 -9.95 0.30
CA THR A 27 -13.61 -9.79 1.18
C THR A 27 -12.42 -9.62 0.23
N GLN A 28 -12.10 -8.39 -0.12
CA GLN A 28 -10.86 -8.11 -0.82
C GLN A 28 -9.77 -8.57 0.15
N ASN A 29 -9.11 -9.65 -0.23
CA ASN A 29 -7.94 -10.11 0.50
C ASN A 29 -6.84 -9.05 0.33
N THR A 30 -6.81 -8.08 1.26
CA THR A 30 -5.90 -6.94 1.26
C THR A 30 -4.47 -7.32 1.63
N ASN A 31 -4.13 -8.60 1.53
CA ASN A 31 -2.78 -9.06 1.81
C ASN A 31 -1.87 -8.71 0.62
N LEU A 32 -1.21 -7.55 0.73
CA LEU A 32 -0.18 -7.17 -0.24
C LEU A 32 0.95 -8.19 -0.21
N ASN A 33 0.98 -9.07 -1.20
CA ASN A 33 2.10 -9.98 -1.41
C ASN A 33 3.30 -9.19 -1.95
N PHE A 34 4.07 -8.56 -1.05
CA PHE A 34 5.22 -7.74 -1.40
C PHE A 34 6.22 -8.51 -2.27
N GLY A 35 6.63 -7.90 -3.37
CA GLY A 35 7.57 -8.50 -4.31
C GLY A 35 6.93 -9.29 -5.46
N ASN A 36 5.59 -9.39 -5.51
CA ASN A 36 4.87 -10.15 -6.52
C ASN A 36 3.63 -9.42 -7.05
N PRO A 37 3.79 -8.39 -7.89
CA PRO A 37 2.66 -7.76 -8.55
C PRO A 37 1.98 -8.74 -9.50
N THR A 38 0.66 -8.64 -9.64
CA THR A 38 -0.12 -9.49 -10.54
C THR A 38 0.10 -9.10 -12.00
N THR A 39 -0.25 -9.98 -12.91
CA THR A 39 -0.20 -9.71 -14.35
C THR A 39 -1.15 -8.56 -14.74
N GLU A 40 -2.31 -8.47 -14.09
CA GLU A 40 -3.30 -7.41 -14.28
C GLU A 40 -2.73 -6.05 -13.88
N GLU A 41 -2.10 -5.96 -12.69
CA GLU A 41 -1.42 -4.76 -12.23
C GLU A 41 -0.31 -4.32 -13.20
N MET A 42 0.47 -5.29 -13.70
CA MET A 42 1.53 -5.00 -14.66
C MET A 42 0.99 -4.49 -16.02
N LYS A 43 -0.16 -5.00 -16.47
CA LYS A 43 -0.79 -4.63 -17.75
C LYS A 43 -1.68 -3.40 -17.68
N MET A 44 -2.00 -2.89 -16.49
CA MET A 44 -2.83 -1.71 -16.32
C MET A 44 -2.22 -0.50 -17.05
N THR A 45 -3.02 0.20 -17.86
CA THR A 45 -2.61 1.38 -18.64
C THR A 45 -3.38 2.65 -18.27
N SER A 46 -4.48 2.53 -17.53
CA SER A 46 -5.30 3.64 -17.06
C SER A 46 -6.04 3.28 -15.79
N CYS A 47 -6.49 4.29 -15.04
CA CYS A 47 -7.39 4.13 -13.89
C CYS A 47 -8.83 4.42 -14.35
N SER A 48 -9.77 3.51 -14.05
CA SER A 48 -11.19 3.69 -14.41
C SER A 48 -11.86 4.84 -13.64
N LEU A 49 -11.40 5.12 -12.41
CA LEU A 49 -11.93 6.20 -11.57
C LEU A 49 -11.40 7.57 -11.99
N GLU A 50 -10.15 7.63 -12.48
CA GLU A 50 -9.49 8.86 -12.93
C GLU A 50 -8.59 8.54 -14.14
N PRO A 51 -9.12 8.60 -15.37
CA PRO A 51 -8.38 8.23 -16.58
C PRO A 51 -7.14 9.12 -16.84
N ASN A 52 -7.10 10.31 -16.24
CA ASN A 52 -5.98 11.22 -16.37
C ASN A 52 -4.92 11.07 -15.26
N ALA A 53 -5.12 10.19 -14.29
CA ALA A 53 -4.16 9.96 -13.22
C ALA A 53 -2.76 9.62 -13.75
N PRO A 54 -1.69 10.28 -13.27
CA PRO A 54 -0.32 9.96 -13.66
C PRO A 54 0.18 8.66 -13.02
N ALA A 55 -0.36 8.29 -11.87
CA ALA A 55 -0.08 7.07 -11.15
C ALA A 55 -1.30 6.63 -10.33
N VAL A 56 -1.35 5.37 -9.92
CA VAL A 56 -2.41 4.81 -9.08
C VAL A 56 -1.78 4.04 -7.93
N VAL A 57 -2.19 4.35 -6.70
CA VAL A 57 -1.90 3.52 -5.53
C VAL A 57 -2.80 2.27 -5.63
N LEU A 58 -2.18 1.14 -5.95
CA LEU A 58 -2.88 -0.15 -6.08
C LEU A 58 -3.21 -0.75 -4.72
N CYS A 59 -2.31 -0.58 -3.76
CA CYS A 59 -2.50 -1.02 -2.40
C CYS A 59 -1.61 -0.20 -1.46
N ARG A 60 -2.17 0.18 -0.30
CA ARG A 60 -1.43 0.69 0.84
C ARG A 60 -1.91 -0.05 2.10
N LEU A 61 -0.98 -0.56 2.86
CA LEU A 61 -1.22 -1.22 4.14
C LEU A 61 -0.42 -0.49 5.21
N ASP A 62 -1.12 -0.01 6.21
CA ASP A 62 -0.55 0.61 7.40
C ASP A 62 -0.98 -0.27 8.59
N ASP A 63 -0.02 -0.97 9.20
CA ASP A 63 -0.24 -1.81 10.39
C ASP A 63 0.43 -1.14 11.60
N VAL A 64 -0.31 -1.03 12.70
CA VAL A 64 0.16 -0.36 13.92
C VAL A 64 0.06 -1.32 15.09
N ASN A 65 1.21 -1.63 15.70
CA ASN A 65 1.32 -2.56 16.82
C ASN A 65 2.06 -1.93 18.00
N TYR A 66 1.73 -2.37 19.22
CA TYR A 66 2.50 -2.08 20.41
C TYR A 66 3.46 -3.24 20.69
N GLU A 67 4.72 -2.91 20.93
CA GLU A 67 5.75 -3.89 21.27
C GLU A 67 6.53 -3.45 22.52
N ILE A 68 7.15 -4.42 23.20
CA ILE A 68 8.15 -4.15 24.25
C ILE A 68 9.51 -4.41 23.62
N ARG A 69 10.37 -3.38 23.59
CA ARG A 69 11.74 -3.47 23.10
C ARG A 69 12.69 -2.78 24.07
N ASP A 70 13.81 -3.44 24.35
CA ASP A 70 14.85 -2.90 25.26
C ASP A 70 14.29 -2.49 26.63
N GLY A 71 13.22 -3.18 27.11
CA GLY A 71 12.56 -2.91 28.39
C GLY A 71 11.57 -1.75 28.40
N GLY A 72 11.33 -1.08 27.25
CA GLY A 72 10.37 0.00 27.08
C GLY A 72 9.24 -0.36 26.12
N PHE A 73 8.11 0.32 26.27
CA PHE A 73 7.03 0.25 25.28
C PHE A 73 7.37 1.08 24.05
N CYS A 74 7.00 0.59 22.88
CA CYS A 74 7.08 1.31 21.63
C CYS A 74 5.86 1.04 20.75
N VAL A 75 5.57 1.99 19.86
CA VAL A 75 4.63 1.81 18.75
C VAL A 75 5.44 1.45 17.51
N VAL A 76 5.01 0.42 16.80
CA VAL A 76 5.60 0.01 15.53
C VAL A 76 4.58 0.24 14.43
N TYR A 77 4.94 1.13 13.50
CA TYR A 77 4.18 1.37 12.26
C TYR A 77 4.85 0.57 11.15
N GLU A 78 4.15 -0.38 10.56
CA GLU A 78 4.60 -1.09 9.37
C GLU A 78 3.84 -0.59 8.15
N ILE A 79 4.53 0.02 7.19
CA ILE A 79 3.96 0.61 5.99
C ILE A 79 4.40 -0.21 4.78
N LYS A 80 3.44 -0.56 3.92
CA LYS A 80 3.67 -1.20 2.62
C LYS A 80 2.83 -0.51 1.58
N GLU A 81 3.44 -0.15 0.46
CA GLU A 81 2.74 0.54 -0.62
C GLU A 81 3.15 -0.01 -1.99
N ARG A 82 2.16 -0.13 -2.87
CA ARG A 82 2.32 -0.51 -4.28
C ARG A 82 1.66 0.52 -5.16
N ILE A 83 2.41 1.05 -6.13
CA ILE A 83 1.96 2.11 -7.03
C ILE A 83 2.21 1.70 -8.48
N LYS A 84 1.24 1.92 -9.36
CA LYS A 84 1.36 1.80 -10.80
C LYS A 84 1.63 3.15 -11.44
N ILE A 85 2.67 3.24 -12.26
CA ILE A 85 3.02 4.43 -13.03
C ILE A 85 2.30 4.38 -14.37
N LEU A 86 1.42 5.34 -14.64
CA LEU A 86 0.57 5.37 -15.83
C LEU A 86 1.05 6.39 -16.89
N LYS A 87 1.64 7.51 -16.45
CA LYS A 87 2.11 8.59 -17.33
C LYS A 87 3.51 9.06 -16.92
N PRO A 88 4.20 9.86 -17.77
CA PRO A 88 5.54 10.36 -17.46
C PRO A 88 5.64 11.12 -16.13
N GLU A 89 4.62 11.92 -15.80
CA GLU A 89 4.55 12.71 -14.56
C GLU A 89 4.45 11.81 -13.30
N GLY A 90 3.95 10.59 -13.46
CA GLY A 90 3.88 9.60 -12.39
C GLY A 90 5.25 9.09 -11.94
N LYS A 91 6.32 9.33 -12.68
CA LYS A 91 7.67 8.90 -12.27
C LYS A 91 8.14 9.58 -10.98
N ASP A 92 7.58 10.72 -10.62
CA ASP A 92 7.92 11.43 -9.39
C ASP A 92 7.54 10.65 -8.13
N TYR A 93 6.60 9.70 -8.22
CA TYR A 93 6.28 8.77 -7.13
C TYR A 93 7.43 7.80 -6.79
N ALA A 94 8.46 7.72 -7.64
CA ALA A 94 9.68 6.98 -7.32
C ALA A 94 10.54 7.68 -6.25
N ASN A 95 10.34 8.99 -6.04
CA ASN A 95 11.05 9.79 -5.04
C ASN A 95 10.26 9.77 -3.74
N VAL A 96 10.67 8.91 -2.82
CA VAL A 96 9.98 8.71 -1.53
C VAL A 96 10.70 9.49 -0.44
N SER A 97 9.91 10.16 0.42
CA SER A 97 10.39 10.87 1.60
C SER A 97 9.61 10.41 2.83
N ILE A 98 10.32 10.05 3.90
CA ILE A 98 9.76 9.57 5.16
C ILE A 98 10.26 10.48 6.27
N SER A 99 9.33 11.19 6.93
CA SER A 99 9.63 11.98 8.12
C SER A 99 9.70 11.10 9.36
N TYR A 100 10.63 11.38 10.26
CA TYR A 100 10.76 10.71 11.56
C TYR A 100 11.46 11.62 12.55
N VAL A 101 11.32 11.33 13.86
CA VAL A 101 11.88 12.14 14.94
C VAL A 101 13.19 11.56 15.43
N ASP A 102 14.22 12.43 15.59
CA ASP A 102 15.52 12.06 16.17
C ASP A 102 16.01 13.12 17.16
N PHE A 103 15.95 12.80 18.44
CA PHE A 103 16.38 13.65 19.54
C PHE A 103 17.92 13.65 19.74
N GLN A 104 18.69 13.81 18.66
CA GLN A 104 20.14 14.03 18.65
C GLN A 104 20.94 13.04 19.54
N GLY A 105 20.68 11.74 19.33
CA GLY A 105 21.39 10.68 20.03
C GLY A 105 20.73 10.21 21.33
N ASN A 106 19.58 10.78 21.73
CA ASN A 106 18.77 10.16 22.75
C ASN A 106 17.99 8.98 22.14
N LEU A 107 18.63 7.82 22.08
CA LEU A 107 18.07 6.61 21.48
C LEU A 107 16.77 6.11 22.15
N MET A 108 16.52 6.53 23.39
CA MET A 108 15.32 6.18 24.15
C MET A 108 14.09 6.98 23.71
N LYS A 109 14.30 8.09 23.01
CA LYS A 109 13.22 8.97 22.52
C LYS A 109 13.17 9.07 21.01
N SER A 110 14.25 8.67 20.32
CA SER A 110 14.34 8.79 18.86
C SER A 110 13.65 7.63 18.15
N GLU A 111 12.92 7.95 17.11
CA GLU A 111 12.35 6.96 16.21
C GLU A 111 13.43 6.28 15.36
N LYS A 112 13.16 5.05 14.97
CA LYS A 112 14.05 4.25 14.12
C LYS A 112 13.30 3.75 12.91
N ILE A 113 13.84 4.01 11.71
CA ILE A 113 13.32 3.41 10.49
C ILE A 113 14.10 2.13 10.19
N ASN A 114 13.37 1.01 10.10
CA ASN A 114 13.92 -0.32 9.90
C ASN A 114 13.23 -1.02 8.72
N GLY A 115 13.91 -2.04 8.16
CA GLY A 115 13.32 -2.95 7.18
C GLY A 115 12.93 -2.28 5.85
N LEU A 116 13.55 -1.12 5.51
CA LEU A 116 13.33 -0.45 4.25
C LEU A 116 13.68 -1.38 3.09
N LYS A 117 12.74 -1.57 2.19
CA LYS A 117 12.90 -2.25 0.92
C LYS A 117 12.14 -1.49 -0.14
N ALA A 118 12.72 -1.35 -1.32
CA ALA A 118 12.04 -0.74 -2.46
C ALA A 118 12.42 -1.47 -3.75
N VAL A 119 11.45 -1.66 -4.64
CA VAL A 119 11.58 -2.48 -5.85
C VAL A 119 10.77 -1.85 -6.98
N ALA A 120 11.35 -1.80 -8.17
CA ALA A 120 10.64 -1.54 -9.42
C ALA A 120 10.41 -2.84 -10.19
N PHE A 121 9.21 -3.04 -10.73
CA PHE A 121 8.83 -4.15 -11.59
C PHE A 121 8.52 -3.61 -12.98
N ASN A 122 9.24 -4.11 -13.98
CA ASN A 122 9.06 -3.74 -15.38
C ASN A 122 8.75 -4.97 -16.22
N MET A 123 7.99 -4.79 -17.29
CA MET A 123 7.83 -5.83 -18.32
C MET A 123 8.98 -5.72 -19.34
N ALA A 124 9.69 -6.83 -19.58
CA ALA A 124 10.66 -6.97 -20.65
C ALA A 124 10.49 -8.38 -21.27
N ASP A 125 10.31 -8.45 -22.58
CA ASP A 125 10.12 -9.70 -23.34
C ASP A 125 9.05 -10.64 -22.74
N GLY A 126 7.92 -10.04 -22.30
CA GLY A 126 6.80 -10.77 -21.71
C GLY A 126 7.03 -11.28 -20.28
N LYS A 127 8.16 -10.94 -19.67
CA LYS A 127 8.54 -11.35 -18.31
C LYS A 127 8.63 -10.14 -17.38
N ILE A 128 8.35 -10.36 -16.09
CA ILE A 128 8.54 -9.35 -15.06
C ILE A 128 10.00 -9.32 -14.63
N VAL A 129 10.65 -8.18 -14.82
CA VAL A 129 12.01 -7.90 -14.37
C VAL A 129 11.97 -7.07 -13.12
N LYS A 130 12.67 -7.49 -12.06
CA LYS A 130 12.76 -6.82 -10.77
C LYS A 130 14.06 -6.05 -10.66
N THR A 131 13.97 -4.76 -10.28
CA THR A 131 15.14 -3.94 -9.92
C THR A 131 15.00 -3.47 -8.49
N LYS A 132 15.84 -3.97 -7.59
CA LYS A 132 15.87 -3.55 -6.19
C LYS A 132 16.62 -2.23 -6.05
N MET A 133 16.18 -1.41 -5.11
CA MET A 133 16.92 -0.23 -4.68
C MET A 133 18.20 -0.68 -3.95
N ASP A 134 19.30 0.04 -4.18
CA ASP A 134 20.53 -0.08 -3.40
C ASP A 134 20.41 0.81 -2.15
N ASP A 135 20.75 0.27 -0.97
CA ASP A 135 20.72 1.00 0.29
C ASP A 135 21.63 2.23 0.30
N LYS A 136 22.65 2.27 -0.58
CA LYS A 136 23.50 3.43 -0.82
C LYS A 136 22.78 4.64 -1.39
N LEU A 137 21.58 4.45 -1.94
CA LEU A 137 20.70 5.51 -2.48
C LEU A 137 19.78 6.09 -1.41
N VAL A 138 19.94 5.73 -0.15
CA VAL A 138 19.17 6.26 0.97
C VAL A 138 19.92 7.42 1.61
N PHE A 139 19.31 8.58 1.60
CA PHE A 139 19.86 9.80 2.21
C PHE A 139 19.05 10.19 3.44
N ARG A 140 19.72 10.75 4.44
CA ARG A 140 19.09 11.30 5.63
C ARG A 140 19.45 12.76 5.74
N GLU A 141 18.45 13.59 5.95
CA GLU A 141 18.57 15.04 6.09
C GLU A 141 17.93 15.47 7.41
N ARG A 142 18.63 16.29 8.17
CA ARG A 142 18.05 16.93 9.34
C ARG A 142 17.37 18.22 8.93
N LEU A 143 16.08 18.36 9.23
CA LEU A 143 15.30 19.56 8.92
C LEU A 143 15.42 20.60 10.04
N ASP A 144 15.41 20.14 11.30
CA ASP A 144 15.56 20.99 12.47
C ASP A 144 16.18 20.21 13.67
N LYS A 145 15.87 20.61 14.91
CA LYS A 145 16.44 19.97 16.12
C LYS A 145 16.01 18.51 16.29
N GLU A 146 14.80 18.17 15.89
CA GLU A 146 14.18 16.88 16.15
C GLU A 146 13.71 16.19 14.87
N ASP A 147 13.37 16.95 13.83
CA ASP A 147 12.80 16.41 12.58
C ASP A 147 13.88 15.97 11.60
N MET A 148 13.74 14.73 11.17
CA MET A 148 14.56 14.09 10.15
C MET A 148 13.73 13.68 8.94
N LEU A 149 14.37 13.69 7.79
CA LEU A 149 13.80 13.20 6.54
C LEU A 149 14.72 12.13 5.95
N MET A 150 14.17 10.93 5.77
CA MET A 150 14.80 9.88 4.98
C MET A 150 14.27 9.97 3.55
N LYS A 151 15.17 10.08 2.59
CA LYS A 151 14.86 10.19 1.15
C LYS A 151 15.50 9.04 0.38
N PHE A 152 14.78 8.49 -0.57
CA PHE A 152 15.33 7.53 -1.54
C PHE A 152 14.59 7.60 -2.87
N THR A 153 15.25 7.13 -3.91
CA THR A 153 14.63 7.03 -5.25
C THR A 153 14.64 5.58 -5.70
N ILE A 154 13.48 5.09 -6.13
CA ILE A 154 13.35 3.74 -6.69
C ILE A 154 13.89 3.74 -8.12
N PRO A 155 14.87 2.89 -8.46
CA PRO A 155 15.54 2.93 -9.75
C PRO A 155 14.70 2.33 -10.89
N GLN A 156 15.05 2.67 -12.14
CA GLN A 156 14.49 2.09 -13.37
C GLN A 156 12.98 2.29 -13.54
N VAL A 157 12.43 3.39 -13.01
CA VAL A 157 11.01 3.71 -13.11
C VAL A 157 10.70 4.39 -14.45
N LYS A 158 9.72 3.85 -15.17
CA LYS A 158 9.19 4.34 -16.44
C LYS A 158 7.67 4.16 -16.48
N VAL A 159 7.01 4.69 -17.50
CA VAL A 159 5.59 4.43 -17.73
C VAL A 159 5.37 2.92 -17.84
N GLY A 160 4.36 2.41 -17.14
CA GLY A 160 4.04 0.98 -17.03
C GLY A 160 4.75 0.25 -15.89
N THR A 161 5.71 0.88 -15.19
CA THR A 161 6.34 0.29 -13.99
C THR A 161 5.32 0.15 -12.85
N VAL A 162 5.42 -0.94 -12.11
CA VAL A 162 4.86 -1.05 -10.75
C VAL A 162 6.01 -0.88 -9.77
N ILE A 163 5.86 0.03 -8.82
CA ILE A 163 6.81 0.20 -7.71
C ILE A 163 6.21 -0.31 -6.41
N GLU A 164 7.05 -0.86 -5.57
CA GLU A 164 6.71 -1.25 -4.21
C GLU A 164 7.78 -0.75 -3.25
N TYR A 165 7.35 -0.31 -2.08
CA TYR A 165 8.25 -0.09 -0.95
C TYR A 165 7.58 -0.45 0.36
N GLN A 166 8.41 -0.82 1.34
CA GLN A 166 7.99 -1.07 2.71
C GLN A 166 9.03 -0.59 3.68
N TYR A 167 8.59 -0.21 4.87
CA TYR A 167 9.46 0.15 6.00
C TYR A 167 8.69 0.03 7.31
N LYS A 168 9.42 0.08 8.43
CA LYS A 168 8.85 0.17 9.78
C LYS A 168 9.41 1.39 10.48
N ILE A 169 8.54 2.14 11.16
CA ILE A 169 8.94 3.16 12.12
C ILE A 169 8.71 2.57 13.51
N VAL A 170 9.74 2.57 14.33
CA VAL A 170 9.67 2.19 15.75
C VAL A 170 9.77 3.47 16.56
N SER A 171 8.67 3.85 17.22
CA SER A 171 8.53 5.05 18.04
C SER A 171 8.50 4.67 19.51
N PRO A 172 9.49 5.05 20.32
CA PRO A 172 9.47 4.86 21.77
C PRO A 172 8.34 5.66 22.43
N LEU A 173 7.73 5.13 23.51
CA LEU A 173 6.70 5.79 24.32
C LEU A 173 7.28 6.36 25.59
#